data_4e46d88b21074e06e4e4785d4028f8d1
#
_entry.id   4e46d88b21074e06e4e4785d4028f8d1
#
_cell.length_a   1.000
_cell.length_b   1.000
_cell.length_c   1.000
_cell.angle_alpha   90.00
_cell.angle_beta   90.00
_cell.angle_gamma   90.00
#
_symmetry.space_group_name_H-M   'P 1'
#
loop_
_entity.id
_entity.type
_entity.pdbx_description
1 polymer ?
#
loop_
_entity_poly.entity_id
_entity_poly.type
_entity_poly.pdbx_seq_one_letter_code
_entity_poly.pdbx_strand_id
1 'polypeptide(L)'
;MKKNFITALAFLLLISINTSSAVTKPITVTPLSISFTTPLSGGDQLSDVLTNASGSFVIGTIETSTSTLVTSPALGGSSDGFISASSYTGQQLWNLRLGTPLDDVATTGYIDSLGNIWVAGATAIPTPQVTPTPLAPNTLNPSQIQLQPVAPPTSGLKRLVVWEISPTGSLLNTYTADSTDVLIPSAITLKLKKITITGVSNSSNANTFESTITPTGLSPIKLIKQKTVPSKAVTLLKSSLYSWQSFATSKAIPGISGFKPKGLTSVLIKSSLKGGIAELYTFSGTLVSLKYQPGFGLVLANSDQGTYNLLFLKTK
;
A
#
# COMPACT_ATOMS: atom_id res chain seq x y z
N MET A 1 10.50 -8.32 -35.78
CA MET A 1 9.48 -8.70 -34.80
C MET A 1 10.04 -9.77 -33.88
N LYS A 2 10.49 -9.43 -32.68
CA LYS A 2 10.98 -10.39 -31.66
C LYS A 2 9.99 -10.32 -30.50
N LYS A 3 9.29 -11.44 -30.25
CA LYS A 3 8.37 -11.63 -29.13
C LYS A 3 9.19 -11.82 -27.86
N ASN A 4 9.08 -10.89 -26.92
CA ASN A 4 9.65 -11.07 -25.58
C ASN A 4 8.66 -11.88 -24.74
N PHE A 5 9.01 -13.09 -24.43
CA PHE A 5 8.36 -13.94 -23.43
C PHE A 5 8.77 -13.40 -22.05
N ILE A 6 7.82 -12.87 -21.30
CA ILE A 6 8.00 -12.61 -19.87
C ILE A 6 7.75 -13.95 -19.16
N THR A 7 8.83 -14.61 -18.77
CA THR A 7 8.77 -15.82 -17.95
C THR A 7 8.59 -15.39 -16.50
N ALA A 8 7.39 -15.53 -15.97
CA ALA A 8 7.12 -15.42 -14.54
C ALA A 8 7.82 -16.58 -13.81
N LEU A 9 8.95 -16.30 -13.19
CA LEU A 9 9.69 -17.25 -12.36
C LEU A 9 8.95 -17.42 -11.02
N ALA A 10 8.10 -18.44 -10.96
CA ALA A 10 7.51 -18.90 -9.70
C ALA A 10 8.63 -19.54 -8.86
N PHE A 11 9.06 -18.82 -7.82
CA PHE A 11 9.99 -19.34 -6.82
C PHE A 11 9.24 -20.36 -5.97
N LEU A 12 9.35 -21.64 -6.35
CA LEU A 12 8.90 -22.77 -5.54
C LEU A 12 9.90 -22.92 -4.39
N LEU A 13 9.57 -22.41 -3.20
CA LEU A 13 10.27 -22.76 -1.98
C LEU A 13 9.93 -24.23 -1.69
N LEU A 14 10.82 -25.14 -2.04
CA LEU A 14 10.79 -26.54 -1.63
C LEU A 14 10.98 -26.58 -0.10
N ILE A 15 9.86 -26.61 0.62
CA ILE A 15 9.86 -27.00 2.03
C ILE A 15 10.10 -28.50 2.04
N SER A 16 11.29 -28.93 2.44
CA SER A 16 11.60 -30.32 2.73
C SER A 16 10.72 -30.77 3.90
N ILE A 17 9.65 -31.48 3.58
CA ILE A 17 8.74 -32.07 4.54
C ILE A 17 9.39 -33.35 5.04
N ASN A 18 9.99 -33.32 6.23
CA ASN A 18 10.31 -34.52 6.97
C ASN A 18 9.00 -35.24 7.29
N THR A 19 8.75 -36.33 6.66
CA THR A 19 7.59 -37.23 6.86
C THR A 19 7.73 -37.98 8.15
N SER A 20 7.46 -37.38 9.27
CA SER A 20 7.01 -38.11 10.46
C SER A 20 5.50 -38.31 10.30
N SER A 21 5.03 -39.53 10.17
CA SER A 21 3.62 -39.92 10.02
C SER A 21 2.87 -39.73 11.36
N ALA A 22 2.73 -38.47 11.80
CA ALA A 22 1.70 -38.09 12.73
C ALA A 22 0.39 -38.02 11.95
N VAL A 23 -0.66 -38.68 12.43
CA VAL A 23 -2.03 -38.57 11.91
C VAL A 23 -2.41 -37.09 11.91
N THR A 24 -2.21 -36.42 10.77
CA THR A 24 -2.51 -35.01 10.64
C THR A 24 -4.03 -34.87 10.54
N LYS A 25 -4.60 -34.19 11.53
CA LYS A 25 -6.02 -33.80 11.49
C LYS A 25 -6.30 -33.13 10.14
N PRO A 26 -7.37 -33.53 9.43
CA PRO A 26 -7.67 -32.93 8.14
C PRO A 26 -7.85 -31.43 8.29
N ILE A 27 -7.16 -30.66 7.44
CA ILE A 27 -7.25 -29.20 7.44
C ILE A 27 -8.54 -28.84 6.72
N THR A 28 -9.41 -28.11 7.42
CA THR A 28 -10.66 -27.61 6.87
C THR A 28 -10.36 -26.34 6.06
N VAL A 29 -10.85 -26.34 4.82
CA VAL A 29 -10.84 -25.13 3.97
C VAL A 29 -12.02 -24.25 4.37
N THR A 30 -11.76 -23.05 4.86
CA THR A 30 -12.80 -22.13 5.33
C THR A 30 -12.86 -20.90 4.44
N PRO A 31 -14.00 -20.62 3.79
CA PRO A 31 -14.21 -19.34 3.12
C PRO A 31 -14.20 -18.19 4.14
N LEU A 32 -13.50 -17.11 3.85
CA LEU A 32 -13.58 -15.90 4.65
C LEU A 32 -14.82 -15.10 4.29
N SER A 33 -15.56 -14.68 5.30
CA SER A 33 -16.71 -13.81 5.11
C SER A 33 -16.27 -12.35 5.05
N ILE A 34 -16.78 -11.61 4.08
CA ILE A 34 -16.58 -10.17 3.95
C ILE A 34 -17.37 -9.47 5.06
N SER A 35 -16.71 -8.59 5.81
CA SER A 35 -17.36 -7.81 6.89
C SER A 35 -18.03 -6.57 6.34
N PHE A 36 -17.35 -5.85 5.46
CA PHE A 36 -17.96 -4.78 4.67
C PHE A 36 -17.19 -4.51 3.38
N THR A 37 -17.89 -3.94 2.39
CA THR A 37 -17.40 -3.66 1.04
C THR A 37 -17.57 -2.18 0.74
N THR A 38 -16.57 -1.59 0.08
CA THR A 38 -16.65 -0.23 -0.45
C THR A 38 -16.29 -0.25 -1.93
N PRO A 39 -17.12 0.37 -2.80
CA PRO A 39 -16.79 0.47 -4.22
C PRO A 39 -15.56 1.37 -4.42
N LEU A 40 -14.75 1.03 -5.40
CA LEU A 40 -13.64 1.82 -5.91
C LEU A 40 -14.05 2.43 -7.25
N SER A 41 -13.75 3.69 -7.45
CA SER A 41 -13.85 4.32 -8.78
C SER A 41 -12.66 3.91 -9.65
N GLY A 42 -12.71 4.11 -10.97
CA GLY A 42 -11.76 3.55 -11.97
C GLY A 42 -10.35 3.85 -11.66
N GLY A 43 -9.72 4.69 -11.17
CA GLY A 43 -8.31 4.92 -10.84
C GLY A 43 -7.94 4.69 -9.38
N ASP A 44 -8.93 4.38 -8.53
CA ASP A 44 -8.70 4.23 -7.10
C ASP A 44 -7.91 2.96 -6.77
N GLN A 45 -6.95 3.06 -5.89
CA GLN A 45 -6.08 1.96 -5.46
C GLN A 45 -5.94 1.91 -3.95
N LEU A 46 -6.15 0.73 -3.40
CA LEU A 46 -5.89 0.44 -2.00
C LEU A 46 -4.43 0.01 -1.82
N SER A 47 -3.73 0.60 -0.86
CA SER A 47 -2.31 0.35 -0.64
C SER A 47 -1.99 -0.31 0.70
N ASP A 48 -2.67 0.06 1.77
CA ASP A 48 -2.43 -0.49 3.12
C ASP A 48 -3.69 -0.39 3.99
N VAL A 49 -3.73 -1.17 5.07
CA VAL A 49 -4.69 -1.02 6.16
C VAL A 49 -3.96 -0.99 7.50
N LEU A 50 -4.36 -0.09 8.37
CA LEU A 50 -3.90 -0.04 9.75
C LEU A 50 -5.07 -0.37 10.68
N THR A 51 -4.76 -0.78 11.89
CA THR A 51 -5.77 -1.12 12.89
C THR A 51 -5.35 -0.64 14.28
N ASN A 52 -6.31 -0.21 15.06
CA ASN A 52 -6.17 0.02 16.49
C ASN A 52 -7.45 -0.39 17.24
N ALA A 53 -7.59 -0.09 18.52
CA ALA A 53 -8.77 -0.44 19.28
C ALA A 53 -10.06 0.22 18.78
N SER A 54 -9.98 1.37 18.10
CA SER A 54 -11.13 2.15 17.63
C SER A 54 -11.65 1.70 16.27
N GLY A 55 -10.82 1.06 15.44
CA GLY A 55 -11.22 0.64 14.11
C GLY A 55 -10.08 0.36 13.15
N SER A 56 -10.37 0.45 11.88
CA SER A 56 -9.45 0.26 10.76
C SER A 56 -9.28 1.56 9.96
N PHE A 57 -8.08 1.75 9.43
CA PHE A 57 -7.71 2.91 8.63
C PHE A 57 -7.18 2.40 7.29
N VAL A 58 -7.90 2.73 6.23
CA VAL A 58 -7.57 2.34 4.87
C VAL A 58 -6.77 3.46 4.23
N ILE A 59 -5.64 3.11 3.62
CA ILE A 59 -4.72 4.04 2.96
C ILE A 59 -4.63 3.66 1.49
N GLY A 60 -4.62 4.64 0.62
CA GLY A 60 -4.48 4.41 -0.81
C GLY A 60 -4.36 5.68 -1.63
N THR A 61 -4.59 5.53 -2.92
CA THR A 61 -4.57 6.60 -3.91
C THR A 61 -5.92 6.65 -4.60
N ILE A 62 -6.46 7.83 -4.77
CA ILE A 62 -7.72 8.08 -5.45
C ILE A 62 -7.50 8.93 -6.70
N GLU A 63 -8.29 8.69 -7.73
CA GLU A 63 -8.35 9.57 -8.88
C GLU A 63 -9.12 10.84 -8.54
N THR A 64 -8.52 12.00 -8.78
CA THR A 64 -9.03 13.30 -8.28
C THR A 64 -10.41 13.65 -8.79
N SER A 65 -10.73 13.25 -10.02
CA SER A 65 -11.95 13.66 -10.71
C SER A 65 -13.16 12.74 -10.50
N THR A 66 -12.93 11.48 -10.14
CA THR A 66 -13.99 10.43 -10.18
C THR A 66 -14.23 9.72 -8.85
N SER A 67 -13.29 9.79 -7.91
CA SER A 67 -13.42 9.07 -6.65
C SER A 67 -14.52 9.63 -5.75
N THR A 68 -15.30 8.71 -5.19
CA THR A 68 -16.33 9.00 -4.17
C THR A 68 -15.90 8.58 -2.75
N LEU A 69 -14.69 8.05 -2.58
CA LEU A 69 -14.21 7.56 -1.28
C LEU A 69 -13.95 8.67 -0.28
N VAL A 70 -13.60 9.86 -0.76
CA VAL A 70 -13.30 11.01 0.08
C VAL A 70 -14.15 12.20 -0.36
N THR A 71 -14.86 12.79 0.58
CA THR A 71 -15.80 13.89 0.32
C THR A 71 -15.14 15.26 0.22
N SER A 72 -13.89 15.41 0.65
CA SER A 72 -13.16 16.68 0.53
C SER A 72 -12.83 16.98 -0.94
N PRO A 73 -12.77 18.28 -1.32
CA PRO A 73 -12.43 18.67 -2.69
C PRO A 73 -11.07 18.10 -3.14
N ALA A 74 -10.93 17.88 -4.45
CA ALA A 74 -9.66 17.51 -5.08
C ALA A 74 -8.59 18.58 -4.77
N LEU A 75 -7.36 18.13 -4.52
CA LEU A 75 -6.23 19.02 -4.24
C LEU A 75 -5.57 19.49 -5.54
N GLY A 76 -5.59 18.68 -6.57
CA GLY A 76 -5.02 18.94 -7.89
C GLY A 76 -4.38 17.68 -8.48
N GLY A 77 -3.72 17.83 -9.62
CA GLY A 77 -3.17 16.68 -10.35
C GLY A 77 -4.22 15.70 -10.83
N SER A 78 -3.80 14.49 -11.18
CA SER A 78 -4.67 13.38 -11.57
C SER A 78 -4.95 12.40 -10.44
N SER A 79 -4.12 12.39 -9.41
CA SER A 79 -4.26 11.50 -8.27
C SER A 79 -3.91 12.19 -6.94
N ASP A 80 -4.65 11.83 -5.89
CA ASP A 80 -4.38 12.23 -4.51
C ASP A 80 -4.24 10.99 -3.62
N GLY A 81 -3.40 11.08 -2.60
CA GLY A 81 -3.42 10.12 -1.52
C GLY A 81 -4.71 10.24 -0.69
N PHE A 82 -5.08 9.20 0.02
CA PHE A 82 -6.18 9.26 0.98
C PHE A 82 -5.95 8.34 2.17
N ILE A 83 -6.66 8.66 3.25
CA ILE A 83 -6.89 7.78 4.38
C ILE A 83 -8.36 7.87 4.79
N SER A 84 -8.96 6.72 5.08
CA SER A 84 -10.35 6.64 5.57
C SER A 84 -10.41 5.77 6.80
N ALA A 85 -11.00 6.28 7.87
CA ALA A 85 -11.20 5.59 9.12
C ALA A 85 -12.61 5.01 9.21
N SER A 86 -12.72 3.76 9.64
CA SER A 86 -13.98 3.08 9.85
C SER A 86 -13.97 2.28 11.16
N SER A 87 -15.10 2.23 11.84
CA SER A 87 -15.29 1.31 12.97
C SER A 87 -15.28 -0.15 12.49
N TYR A 88 -15.13 -1.09 13.40
CA TYR A 88 -15.22 -2.52 13.08
C TYR A 88 -16.64 -2.99 12.71
N THR A 89 -17.64 -2.11 12.80
CA THR A 89 -19.01 -2.34 12.29
C THR A 89 -19.22 -1.79 10.89
N GLY A 90 -18.19 -1.21 10.28
CA GLY A 90 -18.25 -0.63 8.92
C GLY A 90 -18.73 0.82 8.87
N GLN A 91 -19.00 1.46 10.02
CA GLN A 91 -19.37 2.88 10.05
C GLN A 91 -18.13 3.72 9.75
N GLN A 92 -18.21 4.59 8.75
CA GLN A 92 -17.17 5.58 8.48
C GLN A 92 -17.11 6.60 9.62
N LEU A 93 -15.92 6.81 10.17
CA LEU A 93 -15.65 7.77 11.25
C LEU A 93 -15.23 9.11 10.69
N TRP A 94 -14.24 9.09 9.79
CA TRP A 94 -13.74 10.26 9.07
C TRP A 94 -12.95 9.80 7.84
N ASN A 95 -12.71 10.72 6.93
CA ASN A 95 -11.78 10.54 5.81
C ASN A 95 -10.97 11.82 5.58
N LEU A 96 -9.83 11.66 4.96
CA LEU A 96 -8.92 12.77 4.67
C LEU A 96 -8.22 12.51 3.33
N ARG A 97 -8.24 13.53 2.47
CA ARG A 97 -7.44 13.58 1.26
C ARG A 97 -6.04 14.08 1.60
N LEU A 98 -5.02 13.44 1.05
CA LEU A 98 -3.61 13.69 1.34
C LEU A 98 -2.91 14.06 0.04
N GLY A 99 -2.27 15.22 -0.01
CA GLY A 99 -1.53 15.58 -1.22
C GLY A 99 -1.22 17.07 -1.34
N THR A 100 -0.90 17.43 -2.57
CA THR A 100 -0.51 18.73 -3.06
C THR A 100 -1.36 19.07 -4.30
N PRO A 101 -1.20 20.24 -4.94
CA PRO A 101 -1.83 20.49 -6.24
C PRO A 101 -1.26 19.66 -7.41
N LEU A 102 -0.43 18.65 -7.15
CA LEU A 102 0.19 17.77 -8.14
C LEU A 102 -0.25 16.31 -7.90
N ASP A 103 0.30 15.38 -8.69
CA ASP A 103 0.04 13.95 -8.49
C ASP A 103 0.64 13.45 -7.18
N ASP A 104 -0.18 12.81 -6.37
CA ASP A 104 0.19 12.28 -5.06
C ASP A 104 -0.25 10.83 -4.92
N VAL A 105 0.55 10.03 -4.21
CA VAL A 105 0.20 8.66 -3.83
C VAL A 105 0.45 8.45 -2.35
N ALA A 106 -0.44 7.75 -1.66
CA ALA A 106 -0.23 7.25 -0.30
C ALA A 106 -0.11 5.73 -0.32
N THR A 107 0.95 5.18 0.25
CA THR A 107 1.32 3.79 -0.01
C THR A 107 1.43 2.92 1.23
N THR A 108 1.68 3.48 2.40
CA THR A 108 1.84 2.71 3.64
C THR A 108 1.64 3.60 4.86
N GLY A 109 1.37 2.98 6.01
CA GLY A 109 1.20 3.73 7.25
C GLY A 109 1.67 3.00 8.50
N TYR A 110 1.64 3.75 9.60
CA TYR A 110 2.00 3.29 10.95
C TYR A 110 1.18 4.07 11.99
N ILE A 111 0.77 3.42 13.08
CA ILE A 111 0.12 4.07 14.23
C ILE A 111 1.11 4.06 15.38
N ASP A 112 1.40 5.22 15.94
CA ASP A 112 2.29 5.34 17.08
C ASP A 112 1.58 5.05 18.42
N SER A 113 2.33 5.10 19.52
CA SER A 113 1.81 4.82 20.86
C SER A 113 0.84 5.88 21.40
N LEU A 114 0.80 7.06 20.79
CA LEU A 114 -0.15 8.13 21.11
C LEU A 114 -1.44 8.01 20.27
N GLY A 115 -1.45 7.08 19.31
CA GLY A 115 -2.55 6.90 18.38
C GLY A 115 -2.47 7.79 17.14
N ASN A 116 -1.43 8.61 16.98
CA ASN A 116 -1.21 9.36 15.75
C ASN A 116 -0.91 8.39 14.61
N ILE A 117 -1.43 8.75 13.44
CA ILE A 117 -1.31 7.96 12.24
C ILE A 117 -0.30 8.64 11.32
N TRP A 118 0.73 7.89 10.98
CA TRP A 118 1.78 8.31 10.06
C TRP A 118 1.54 7.64 8.73
N VAL A 119 1.33 8.43 7.66
CA VAL A 119 1.14 7.92 6.30
C VAL A 119 2.31 8.38 5.45
N ALA A 120 2.97 7.46 4.76
CA ALA A 120 4.01 7.80 3.80
C ALA A 120 3.51 7.61 2.37
N GLY A 121 3.96 8.51 1.52
CA GLY A 121 3.65 8.56 0.11
C GLY A 121 4.73 9.25 -0.69
N ALA A 122 4.40 9.53 -1.94
CA ALA A 122 5.25 10.29 -2.82
C ALA A 122 4.42 11.31 -3.60
N THR A 123 5.00 12.45 -3.90
CA THR A 123 4.38 13.50 -4.69
C THR A 123 5.26 13.88 -5.88
N ALA A 124 4.62 14.35 -6.93
CA ALA A 124 5.32 14.93 -8.06
C ALA A 124 5.98 16.27 -7.67
N ILE A 125 7.06 16.60 -8.34
CA ILE A 125 7.74 17.90 -8.18
C ILE A 125 7.45 18.74 -9.42
N PRO A 126 7.09 20.04 -9.26
CA PRO A 126 6.98 20.92 -10.40
C PRO A 126 8.33 21.01 -11.11
N THR A 127 8.35 20.78 -12.42
CA THR A 127 9.54 21.13 -13.21
C THR A 127 9.64 22.64 -13.31
N PRO A 128 10.85 23.22 -13.13
CA PRO A 128 11.04 24.64 -13.38
C PRO A 128 10.53 24.98 -14.78
N GLN A 129 9.57 25.86 -14.88
CA GLN A 129 9.17 26.39 -16.18
C GLN A 129 10.36 27.23 -16.71
N VAL A 130 10.90 26.81 -17.84
CA VAL A 130 11.80 27.68 -18.60
C VAL A 130 10.91 28.83 -19.07
N THR A 131 11.09 30.02 -18.47
CA THR A 131 10.42 31.22 -18.95
C THR A 131 10.76 31.36 -20.42
N PRO A 132 9.80 31.30 -21.36
CA PRO A 132 10.13 31.48 -22.76
C PRO A 132 10.80 32.83 -22.90
N THR A 133 11.98 32.87 -23.48
CA THR A 133 12.64 34.12 -23.84
C THR A 133 11.62 34.94 -24.64
N PRO A 134 11.32 36.19 -24.27
CA PRO A 134 10.40 37.00 -25.05
C PRO A 134 10.89 37.02 -26.50
N LEU A 135 10.09 36.52 -27.42
CA LEU A 135 10.34 36.68 -28.85
C LEU A 135 10.42 38.20 -29.11
N ALA A 136 11.46 38.60 -29.79
CA ALA A 136 11.65 39.99 -30.18
C ALA A 136 10.34 40.56 -30.78
N PRO A 137 10.02 41.84 -30.49
CA PRO A 137 8.72 42.40 -30.86
C PRO A 137 8.66 42.65 -32.36
N ASN A 138 8.47 41.61 -33.15
CA ASN A 138 8.15 41.71 -34.56
C ASN A 138 7.04 40.72 -34.91
N THR A 139 5.88 41.32 -35.17
CA THR A 139 4.88 40.77 -36.05
C THR A 139 3.99 39.66 -35.48
N LEU A 140 3.18 39.96 -34.50
CA LEU A 140 1.82 39.42 -34.51
C LEU A 140 1.00 40.13 -33.42
N ASN A 141 -0.21 40.47 -33.76
CA ASN A 141 -1.17 41.18 -32.94
C ASN A 141 -1.32 40.55 -31.56
N PRO A 142 -0.93 41.22 -30.44
CA PRO A 142 -0.93 40.63 -29.11
C PRO A 142 -2.31 40.24 -28.56
N SER A 143 -3.37 40.57 -29.25
CA SER A 143 -4.75 40.37 -28.79
C SER A 143 -5.32 38.98 -29.07
N GLN A 144 -4.59 38.07 -29.68
CA GLN A 144 -5.11 36.74 -30.06
C GLN A 144 -4.39 35.53 -29.47
N ILE A 145 -3.40 35.73 -28.61
CA ILE A 145 -2.78 34.59 -27.91
C ILE A 145 -3.42 34.51 -26.52
N GLN A 146 -4.53 33.80 -26.42
CA GLN A 146 -4.93 33.24 -25.14
C GLN A 146 -3.97 32.12 -24.81
N LEU A 147 -2.98 32.40 -23.99
CA LEU A 147 -2.20 31.38 -23.32
C LEU A 147 -3.14 30.59 -22.42
N GLN A 148 -3.59 29.44 -22.87
CA GLN A 148 -4.19 28.47 -21.95
C GLN A 148 -3.13 28.17 -20.90
N PRO A 149 -3.46 28.21 -19.60
CA PRO A 149 -2.55 27.76 -18.58
C PRO A 149 -2.25 26.28 -18.81
N VAL A 150 -1.09 26.01 -19.40
CA VAL A 150 -0.58 24.65 -19.51
C VAL A 150 -0.19 24.24 -18.09
N ALA A 151 -0.79 23.16 -17.60
CA ALA A 151 -0.40 22.59 -16.32
C ALA A 151 1.14 22.42 -16.30
N PRO A 152 1.84 22.84 -15.25
CA PRO A 152 3.29 22.71 -15.21
C PRO A 152 3.67 21.24 -15.42
N PRO A 153 4.65 20.95 -16.31
CA PRO A 153 5.11 19.58 -16.50
C PRO A 153 5.62 19.05 -15.15
N THR A 154 5.22 17.84 -14.79
CA THR A 154 5.61 17.20 -13.54
C THR A 154 6.79 16.25 -13.76
N SER A 155 7.70 16.18 -12.80
CA SER A 155 8.88 15.32 -12.89
C SER A 155 8.66 13.91 -12.34
N GLY A 156 7.42 13.51 -12.14
CA GLY A 156 7.06 12.24 -11.51
C GLY A 156 7.19 12.27 -9.98
N LEU A 157 6.94 11.15 -9.34
CA LEU A 157 6.87 10.98 -7.87
C LEU A 157 8.27 11.01 -7.24
N LYS A 158 8.92 12.15 -7.23
CA LYS A 158 10.32 12.33 -6.77
C LYS A 158 10.45 12.98 -5.39
N ARG A 159 9.35 13.36 -4.76
CA ARG A 159 9.35 13.89 -3.40
C ARG A 159 8.73 12.86 -2.47
N LEU A 160 9.51 12.40 -1.49
CA LEU A 160 8.98 11.66 -0.36
C LEU A 160 8.11 12.60 0.48
N VAL A 161 6.92 12.16 0.84
CA VAL A 161 6.05 12.89 1.76
C VAL A 161 5.60 11.97 2.89
N VAL A 162 5.51 12.53 4.09
CA VAL A 162 4.96 11.84 5.27
C VAL A 162 3.98 12.79 5.95
N TRP A 163 2.76 12.33 6.10
CA TRP A 163 1.69 13.05 6.81
C TRP A 163 1.53 12.46 8.20
N GLU A 164 1.52 13.32 9.21
CA GLU A 164 1.15 12.98 10.58
C GLU A 164 -0.29 13.43 10.82
N ILE A 165 -1.14 12.50 11.25
CA ILE A 165 -2.57 12.68 11.36
C ILE A 165 -3.00 12.31 12.78
N SER A 166 -3.84 13.13 13.40
CA SER A 166 -4.40 12.84 14.72
C SER A 166 -5.34 11.61 14.69
N PRO A 167 -5.62 10.99 15.84
CA PRO A 167 -6.61 9.91 15.91
C PRO A 167 -8.01 10.32 15.42
N THR A 168 -8.31 11.61 15.40
CA THR A 168 -9.61 12.17 14.99
C THR A 168 -9.64 12.62 13.53
N GLY A 169 -8.56 12.39 12.76
CA GLY A 169 -8.52 12.71 11.33
C GLY A 169 -8.02 14.10 10.97
N SER A 170 -7.44 14.84 11.92
CA SER A 170 -6.85 16.16 11.62
C SER A 170 -5.39 16.01 11.18
N LEU A 171 -5.01 16.64 10.08
CA LEU A 171 -3.61 16.72 9.65
C LEU A 171 -2.82 17.57 10.64
N LEU A 172 -1.82 17.00 11.28
CA LEU A 172 -0.97 17.66 12.26
C LEU A 172 0.28 18.27 11.61
N ASN A 173 0.99 17.45 10.83
CA ASN A 173 2.23 17.84 10.18
C ASN A 173 2.37 17.17 8.80
N THR A 174 3.14 17.83 7.94
CA THR A 174 3.58 17.28 6.64
C THR A 174 5.09 17.45 6.53
N TYR A 175 5.78 16.33 6.30
CA TYR A 175 7.23 16.29 6.15
C TYR A 175 7.56 15.90 4.72
N THR A 176 8.53 16.58 4.10
CA THR A 176 8.92 16.31 2.72
C THR A 176 10.43 16.22 2.54
N ALA A 177 10.87 15.42 1.58
CA ALA A 177 12.27 15.36 1.14
C ALA A 177 12.34 15.05 -0.35
N ASP A 178 13.06 15.89 -1.09
CA ASP A 178 13.20 15.74 -2.55
C ASP A 178 14.25 14.70 -2.91
N SER A 179 14.06 14.09 -4.08
CA SER A 179 14.96 13.12 -4.70
C SER A 179 15.12 13.40 -6.19
N THR A 180 16.20 12.94 -6.75
CA THR A 180 16.38 12.88 -8.22
C THR A 180 15.65 11.70 -8.85
N ASP A 181 15.35 10.68 -8.05
CA ASP A 181 14.76 9.42 -8.47
C ASP A 181 13.31 9.28 -7.99
N VAL A 182 12.52 8.50 -8.70
CA VAL A 182 11.16 8.15 -8.27
C VAL A 182 11.24 7.28 -7.02
N LEU A 183 10.41 7.61 -6.02
CA LEU A 183 10.37 6.97 -4.73
C LEU A 183 8.97 6.42 -4.45
N ILE A 184 8.88 5.16 -4.04
CA ILE A 184 7.63 4.54 -3.57
C ILE A 184 7.87 3.98 -2.17
N PRO A 185 7.38 4.63 -1.12
CA PRO A 185 7.45 4.11 0.23
C PRO A 185 6.76 2.75 0.34
N SER A 186 7.30 1.85 1.15
CA SER A 186 6.73 0.52 1.35
C SER A 186 6.55 0.14 2.81
N ALA A 187 7.22 0.84 3.72
CA ALA A 187 7.07 0.63 5.15
C ALA A 187 7.45 1.86 5.96
N ILE A 188 6.71 2.06 7.06
CA ILE A 188 7.08 2.95 8.17
C ILE A 188 7.35 2.07 9.38
N THR A 189 8.48 2.28 10.05
CA THR A 189 8.87 1.53 11.24
C THR A 189 9.39 2.45 12.33
N LEU A 190 9.11 2.10 13.58
CA LEU A 190 9.72 2.78 14.74
C LEU A 190 11.00 2.03 15.15
N LYS A 191 12.16 2.65 14.92
CA LYS A 191 13.47 2.12 15.32
C LYS A 191 14.13 3.10 16.28
N LEU A 192 14.53 2.63 17.47
CA LEU A 192 15.23 3.46 18.45
C LEU A 192 14.55 4.82 18.70
N LYS A 193 13.22 4.83 18.84
CA LYS A 193 12.38 6.01 19.00
C LYS A 193 12.35 6.97 17.80
N LYS A 194 12.84 6.53 16.63
CA LYS A 194 12.81 7.30 15.39
C LYS A 194 11.90 6.62 14.38
N ILE A 195 11.04 7.39 13.77
CA ILE A 195 10.19 6.91 12.66
C ILE A 195 11.06 6.86 11.40
N THR A 196 11.21 5.68 10.85
CA THR A 196 12.02 5.42 9.65
C THR A 196 11.11 4.96 8.53
N ILE A 197 11.25 5.60 7.37
CA ILE A 197 10.54 5.28 6.14
C ILE A 197 11.50 4.54 5.22
N THR A 198 11.07 3.42 4.69
CA THR A 198 11.80 2.66 3.69
C THR A 198 10.91 2.39 2.48
N GLY A 199 11.53 2.19 1.31
CA GLY A 199 10.79 1.94 0.09
C GLY A 199 11.68 1.53 -1.06
N VAL A 200 11.09 1.52 -2.26
CA VAL A 200 11.80 1.24 -3.50
C VAL A 200 12.12 2.54 -4.25
N SER A 201 13.22 2.51 -4.98
CA SER A 201 13.67 3.60 -5.84
C SER A 201 13.91 3.07 -7.25
N ASN A 202 13.67 3.88 -8.26
CA ASN A 202 14.03 3.56 -9.66
C ASN A 202 15.45 3.98 -10.03
N SER A 203 16.27 4.36 -9.06
CA SER A 203 17.68 4.72 -9.30
C SER A 203 18.45 3.59 -9.97
N SER A 204 19.28 3.91 -10.95
CA SER A 204 20.18 2.94 -11.59
C SER A 204 21.22 2.37 -10.62
N ASN A 205 21.55 3.12 -9.57
CA ASN A 205 22.59 2.78 -8.59
C ASN A 205 22.06 2.17 -7.30
N ALA A 206 20.75 2.33 -7.02
CA ALA A 206 20.13 1.85 -5.80
C ALA A 206 18.66 1.54 -6.07
N ASN A 207 18.17 0.41 -5.55
CA ASN A 207 16.80 -0.05 -5.75
C ASN A 207 15.91 0.14 -4.52
N THR A 208 16.46 0.64 -3.42
CA THR A 208 15.73 0.94 -2.19
C THR A 208 16.23 2.25 -1.58
N PHE A 209 15.44 2.82 -0.69
CA PHE A 209 15.80 4.02 0.05
C PHE A 209 15.39 3.93 1.52
N GLU A 210 16.01 4.77 2.33
CA GLU A 210 15.67 5.02 3.73
C GLU A 210 15.70 6.52 4.01
N SER A 211 14.75 7.00 4.81
CA SER A 211 14.72 8.34 5.41
C SER A 211 14.12 8.26 6.81
N THR A 212 14.41 9.22 7.67
CA THR A 212 14.00 9.21 9.08
C THR A 212 13.40 10.56 9.46
N ILE A 213 12.32 10.54 10.25
CA ILE A 213 11.77 11.77 10.85
C ILE A 213 12.74 12.25 11.94
N THR A 214 13.11 13.51 11.83
CA THR A 214 13.93 14.25 12.80
C THR A 214 13.15 15.45 13.34
N PRO A 215 13.58 16.10 14.42
CA PRO A 215 12.92 17.31 14.92
C PRO A 215 12.85 18.46 13.88
N THR A 216 13.74 18.44 12.88
CA THR A 216 13.80 19.47 11.83
C THR A 216 13.16 19.07 10.52
N GLY A 217 12.54 17.87 10.44
CA GLY A 217 11.91 17.36 9.24
C GLY A 217 12.40 15.96 8.85
N LEU A 218 12.23 15.58 7.57
CA LEU A 218 12.81 14.34 7.04
C LEU A 218 14.33 14.49 6.86
N SER A 219 15.07 13.46 7.26
CA SER A 219 16.50 13.36 6.91
C SER A 219 16.67 13.25 5.40
N PRO A 220 17.85 13.61 4.85
CA PRO A 220 18.16 13.35 3.45
C PRO A 220 17.91 11.89 3.09
N ILE A 221 17.41 11.67 1.87
CA ILE A 221 17.10 10.32 1.36
C ILE A 221 18.40 9.57 1.14
N LYS A 222 18.55 8.44 1.83
CA LYS A 222 19.66 7.53 1.67
C LYS A 222 19.28 6.42 0.69
N LEU A 223 19.88 6.42 -0.49
CA LEU A 223 19.72 5.36 -1.47
C LEU A 223 20.58 4.15 -1.10
N ILE A 224 20.01 2.95 -1.23
CA ILE A 224 20.64 1.70 -0.81
C ILE A 224 20.50 0.68 -1.93
N LYS A 225 21.63 0.05 -2.33
CA LYS A 225 21.63 -1.07 -3.27
C LYS A 225 21.44 -2.37 -2.50
N GLN A 226 20.34 -3.05 -2.74
CA GLN A 226 20.08 -4.37 -2.16
C GLN A 226 20.20 -5.46 -3.23
N LYS A 227 20.70 -6.64 -2.83
CA LYS A 227 20.79 -7.81 -3.73
C LYS A 227 19.39 -8.30 -4.16
N THR A 228 18.42 -8.20 -3.28
CA THR A 228 17.03 -8.57 -3.54
C THR A 228 16.10 -7.49 -3.00
N VAL A 229 15.20 -7.01 -3.83
CA VAL A 229 14.11 -6.14 -3.38
C VAL A 229 13.05 -7.02 -2.72
N PRO A 230 12.61 -6.72 -1.48
CA PRO A 230 11.51 -7.44 -0.88
C PRO A 230 10.27 -7.37 -1.78
N SER A 231 9.83 -8.52 -2.28
CA SER A 231 8.59 -8.57 -3.06
C SER A 231 7.40 -8.43 -2.12
N LYS A 232 6.49 -7.50 -2.40
CA LYS A 232 5.18 -7.41 -1.73
C LYS A 232 4.26 -8.61 -2.01
N ALA A 233 4.70 -9.54 -2.87
CA ALA A 233 3.87 -10.65 -3.37
C ALA A 233 3.42 -11.65 -2.29
N VAL A 234 4.01 -11.60 -1.10
CA VAL A 234 3.64 -12.45 0.03
C VAL A 234 3.53 -11.60 1.28
N THR A 235 2.32 -11.41 1.74
CA THR A 235 2.11 -10.80 3.06
C THR A 235 2.39 -11.84 4.13
N LEU A 236 3.40 -11.61 4.93
CA LEU A 236 3.80 -12.47 6.04
C LEU A 236 3.59 -11.76 7.36
N LEU A 237 2.69 -12.27 8.18
CA LEU A 237 2.53 -11.87 9.58
C LEU A 237 3.09 -12.98 10.48
N LYS A 238 4.05 -12.66 11.33
CA LYS A 238 4.64 -13.60 12.29
C LYS A 238 4.21 -13.26 13.71
N SER A 239 3.76 -14.25 14.44
CA SER A 239 3.60 -14.21 15.89
C SER A 239 4.61 -15.16 16.56
N SER A 240 4.62 -15.20 17.87
CA SER A 240 5.47 -16.16 18.63
C SER A 240 5.12 -17.63 18.39
N LEU A 241 3.91 -17.94 17.91
CA LEU A 241 3.40 -19.32 17.77
C LEU A 241 3.10 -19.69 16.32
N TYR A 242 2.76 -18.71 15.47
CA TYR A 242 2.26 -18.95 14.12
C TYR A 242 2.84 -17.93 13.13
N SER A 243 2.89 -18.34 11.86
CA SER A 243 3.07 -17.45 10.73
C SER A 243 1.83 -17.49 9.83
N TRP A 244 1.49 -16.35 9.29
CA TRP A 244 0.39 -16.19 8.32
C TRP A 244 0.96 -15.81 6.97
N GLN A 245 0.56 -16.51 5.93
CA GLN A 245 1.02 -16.29 4.58
C GLN A 245 -0.16 -16.24 3.62
N SER A 246 -0.18 -15.26 2.73
CA SER A 246 -1.19 -15.16 1.68
C SER A 246 -0.54 -15.19 0.30
N PHE A 247 -1.16 -15.92 -0.62
CA PHE A 247 -0.80 -15.99 -2.02
C PHE A 247 -2.00 -16.44 -2.86
N ALA A 248 -1.93 -16.28 -4.18
CA ALA A 248 -2.92 -16.81 -5.10
C ALA A 248 -2.40 -18.10 -5.76
N THR A 249 -3.26 -19.10 -5.92
CA THR A 249 -2.92 -20.37 -6.55
C THR A 249 -4.09 -20.94 -7.37
N SER A 250 -3.77 -21.57 -8.49
CA SER A 250 -4.69 -22.39 -9.27
C SER A 250 -4.44 -23.89 -9.09
N LYS A 251 -3.48 -24.26 -8.20
CA LYS A 251 -3.09 -25.63 -7.95
C LYS A 251 -3.44 -26.05 -6.54
N ALA A 252 -3.66 -27.35 -6.35
CA ALA A 252 -3.79 -27.93 -5.02
C ALA A 252 -2.55 -27.63 -4.17
N ILE A 253 -2.75 -27.44 -2.87
CA ILE A 253 -1.65 -27.20 -1.93
C ILE A 253 -1.25 -28.55 -1.33
N PRO A 254 0.03 -28.96 -1.42
CA PRO A 254 0.49 -30.21 -0.84
C PRO A 254 0.16 -30.29 0.66
N GLY A 255 -0.31 -31.45 1.09
CA GLY A 255 -0.69 -31.69 2.50
C GLY A 255 -2.09 -31.20 2.89
N ILE A 256 -2.87 -30.59 2.00
CA ILE A 256 -4.23 -30.17 2.26
C ILE A 256 -5.19 -30.99 1.39
N SER A 257 -5.83 -32.00 2.00
CA SER A 257 -6.88 -32.74 1.35
C SER A 257 -8.15 -31.91 1.23
N GLY A 258 -8.78 -31.92 0.06
CA GLY A 258 -10.05 -31.21 -0.16
C GLY A 258 -9.92 -29.81 -0.75
N PHE A 259 -8.75 -29.19 -0.80
CA PHE A 259 -8.53 -27.93 -1.52
C PHE A 259 -8.33 -28.23 -3.02
N LYS A 260 -9.37 -27.97 -3.81
CA LYS A 260 -9.38 -28.12 -5.27
C LYS A 260 -9.84 -26.81 -5.90
N PRO A 261 -8.93 -25.84 -6.14
CA PRO A 261 -9.31 -24.56 -6.72
C PRO A 261 -9.83 -24.76 -8.16
N LYS A 262 -10.94 -24.13 -8.51
CA LYS A 262 -11.50 -24.14 -9.88
C LYS A 262 -10.84 -23.10 -10.80
N GLY A 263 -9.91 -22.31 -10.28
CA GLY A 263 -9.20 -21.24 -10.97
C GLY A 263 -8.22 -20.58 -10.00
N LEU A 264 -7.72 -19.39 -10.37
CA LEU A 264 -6.85 -18.63 -9.49
C LEU A 264 -7.63 -18.22 -8.23
N THR A 265 -7.23 -18.75 -7.09
CA THR A 265 -7.90 -18.57 -5.79
C THR A 265 -6.91 -17.97 -4.80
N SER A 266 -7.29 -16.90 -4.15
CA SER A 266 -6.50 -16.31 -3.07
C SER A 266 -6.68 -17.10 -1.78
N VAL A 267 -5.58 -17.39 -1.12
CA VAL A 267 -5.55 -18.18 0.10
C VAL A 267 -4.79 -17.45 1.21
N LEU A 268 -5.21 -17.71 2.45
CA LEU A 268 -4.51 -17.33 3.65
C LEU A 268 -4.20 -18.60 4.45
N ILE A 269 -2.94 -18.86 4.69
CA ILE A 269 -2.45 -20.04 5.41
C ILE A 269 -1.91 -19.62 6.76
N LYS A 270 -2.36 -20.30 7.81
CA LYS A 270 -1.75 -20.26 9.14
C LYS A 270 -0.83 -21.46 9.28
N SER A 271 0.43 -21.24 9.54
CA SER A 271 1.41 -22.29 9.77
C SER A 271 1.99 -22.19 11.18
N SER A 272 2.24 -23.34 11.80
CA SER A 272 3.02 -23.40 13.04
C SER A 272 4.48 -23.01 12.75
N LEU A 273 5.23 -22.58 13.75
CA LEU A 273 6.67 -22.30 13.61
C LEU A 273 7.49 -23.53 13.20
N LYS A 274 6.95 -24.74 13.41
CA LYS A 274 7.55 -26.00 12.96
C LYS A 274 7.24 -26.34 11.50
N GLY A 275 6.54 -25.44 10.77
CA GLY A 275 6.25 -25.58 9.34
C GLY A 275 4.96 -26.33 8.98
N GLY A 276 4.23 -26.89 9.96
CA GLY A 276 2.94 -27.55 9.69
C GLY A 276 1.83 -26.54 9.44
N ILE A 277 1.00 -26.79 8.40
CA ILE A 277 -0.19 -25.97 8.14
C ILE A 277 -1.26 -26.29 9.19
N ALA A 278 -1.74 -25.27 9.88
CA ALA A 278 -2.76 -25.40 10.92
C ALA A 278 -4.16 -25.05 10.39
N GLU A 279 -4.27 -24.03 9.57
CA GLU A 279 -5.54 -23.52 9.04
C GLU A 279 -5.35 -23.00 7.61
N LEU A 280 -6.38 -23.17 6.77
CA LEU A 280 -6.45 -22.63 5.41
C LEU A 280 -7.76 -21.87 5.22
N TYR A 281 -7.66 -20.66 4.72
CA TYR A 281 -8.80 -19.84 4.35
C TYR A 281 -8.71 -19.46 2.88
N THR A 282 -9.90 -19.30 2.25
CA THR A 282 -10.02 -18.82 0.86
C THR A 282 -10.81 -17.53 0.82
N PHE A 283 -10.48 -16.64 -0.11
CA PHE A 283 -11.19 -15.40 -0.36
C PHE A 283 -11.08 -15.00 -1.83
N SER A 284 -11.99 -14.14 -2.30
CA SER A 284 -11.95 -13.55 -3.64
C SER A 284 -10.97 -12.37 -3.68
N GLY A 285 -10.52 -12.02 -4.89
CA GLY A 285 -9.64 -10.88 -5.11
C GLY A 285 -8.20 -11.05 -4.59
N THR A 286 -7.48 -9.94 -4.49
CA THR A 286 -6.08 -9.88 -4.09
C THR A 286 -5.92 -9.28 -2.70
N LEU A 287 -5.17 -9.94 -1.81
CA LEU A 287 -4.85 -9.39 -0.51
C LEU A 287 -3.93 -8.19 -0.66
N VAL A 288 -4.34 -7.07 -0.09
CA VAL A 288 -3.58 -5.81 -0.04
C VAL A 288 -2.80 -5.71 1.27
N SER A 289 -3.47 -5.99 2.39
CA SER A 289 -2.85 -5.89 3.71
C SER A 289 -3.43 -6.89 4.69
N LEU A 290 -2.60 -7.31 5.63
CA LEU A 290 -2.95 -8.22 6.71
C LEU A 290 -2.34 -7.69 8.01
N LYS A 291 -3.18 -7.43 9.00
CA LYS A 291 -2.76 -6.94 10.32
C LYS A 291 -3.36 -7.80 11.42
N TYR A 292 -2.73 -7.81 12.57
CA TYR A 292 -3.29 -8.41 13.78
C TYR A 292 -3.68 -7.30 14.75
N GLN A 293 -4.93 -7.34 15.19
CA GLN A 293 -5.45 -6.41 16.19
C GLN A 293 -5.82 -7.17 17.47
N PRO A 294 -5.17 -6.88 18.61
CA PRO A 294 -5.55 -7.46 19.89
C PRO A 294 -7.05 -7.25 20.21
N GLY A 295 -7.72 -8.32 20.64
CA GLY A 295 -9.15 -8.30 20.92
C GLY A 295 -10.07 -8.55 19.71
N PHE A 296 -9.58 -8.35 18.47
CA PHE A 296 -10.34 -8.59 17.24
C PHE A 296 -9.83 -9.77 16.42
N GLY A 297 -8.53 -10.01 16.43
CA GLY A 297 -7.90 -11.03 15.61
C GLY A 297 -7.24 -10.45 14.35
N LEU A 298 -7.33 -11.17 13.23
CA LEU A 298 -6.77 -10.70 11.96
C LEU A 298 -7.75 -9.76 11.25
N VAL A 299 -7.21 -8.69 10.72
CA VAL A 299 -7.89 -7.77 9.82
C VAL A 299 -7.21 -7.84 8.47
N LEU A 300 -7.99 -8.20 7.45
CA LEU A 300 -7.54 -8.32 6.09
C LEU A 300 -8.21 -7.24 5.24
N ALA A 301 -7.45 -6.61 4.36
CA ALA A 301 -7.99 -5.80 3.29
C ALA A 301 -7.67 -6.46 1.96
N ASN A 302 -8.67 -6.66 1.11
CA ASN A 302 -8.49 -7.16 -0.25
C ASN A 302 -9.20 -6.27 -1.26
N SER A 303 -8.68 -6.28 -2.48
CA SER A 303 -9.30 -5.64 -3.64
C SER A 303 -9.87 -6.73 -4.56
N ASP A 304 -11.12 -6.58 -4.97
CA ASP A 304 -11.82 -7.50 -5.85
C ASP A 304 -12.79 -6.76 -6.76
N GLN A 305 -12.60 -6.88 -8.07
CA GLN A 305 -13.51 -6.37 -9.13
C GLN A 305 -14.02 -4.93 -8.90
N GLY A 306 -13.12 -3.99 -8.62
CA GLY A 306 -13.50 -2.59 -8.40
C GLY A 306 -14.13 -2.31 -7.04
N THR A 307 -13.93 -3.20 -6.08
CA THR A 307 -14.27 -2.98 -4.67
C THR A 307 -13.07 -3.22 -3.79
N TYR A 308 -13.03 -2.59 -2.61
CA TYR A 308 -12.23 -3.11 -1.53
C TYR A 308 -13.12 -3.69 -0.44
N ASN A 309 -12.61 -4.75 0.19
CA ASN A 309 -13.32 -5.45 1.24
C ASN A 309 -12.46 -5.51 2.49
N LEU A 310 -13.09 -5.38 3.65
CA LEU A 310 -12.49 -5.70 4.93
C LEU A 310 -13.09 -7.00 5.47
N LEU A 311 -12.21 -7.89 5.91
CA LEU A 311 -12.55 -9.18 6.44
C LEU A 311 -11.92 -9.31 7.83
N PHE A 312 -12.70 -9.79 8.79
CA PHE A 312 -12.24 -10.00 10.16
C PHE A 312 -12.25 -11.49 10.48
N LEU A 313 -11.10 -11.99 10.90
CA LEU A 313 -10.94 -13.36 11.32
C LEU A 313 -10.61 -13.39 12.82
N LYS A 314 -11.58 -13.79 13.63
CA LYS A 314 -11.31 -14.01 15.06
C LYS A 314 -10.31 -15.16 15.22
N THR A 315 -9.16 -14.86 15.80
CA THR A 315 -8.17 -15.88 16.15
C THR A 315 -8.43 -16.33 17.59
N LYS A 316 -8.59 -17.63 17.75
CA LYS A 316 -8.67 -18.25 19.08
C LYS A 316 -7.30 -18.26 19.75
#